data_11ae2f545b8d4ef06297fc85606e3739
#
_entry.id   11ae2f545b8d4ef06297fc85606e3739
#
_cell.length_a   1.000
_cell.length_b   1.000
_cell.length_c   1.000
_cell.angle_alpha   90.00
_cell.angle_beta   90.00
_cell.angle_gamma   90.00
#
_symmetry.space_group_name_H-M   'P 1'
#
loop_
_entity.id
_entity.type
_entity.pdbx_description
1 polymer ?
#
loop_
_entity_poly.entity_id
_entity_poly.type
_entity_poly.pdbx_seq_one_letter_code
_entity_poly.pdbx_strand_id
1 'polypeptide(L)'
;DLHKVYRRQRQMCIRDRDNIRVNAISAGPVKTLAASGIKSFRKMLSYNADRSPLKRNITSKEVGNAAAFLCSDLASGITGEILYVDAGFNITAMGDLTETD
;
A
#
# COMPACT_ATOMS: atom_id res chain seq x y z
N ASP A 1 0.44 -12.36 -8.93
CA ASP A 1 0.81 -13.02 -10.16
C ASP A 1 2.05 -12.37 -10.77
N LEU A 2 3.06 -13.17 -10.99
CA LEU A 2 4.35 -12.71 -11.52
C LEU A 2 4.23 -12.07 -12.90
N HIS A 3 3.34 -12.58 -13.77
CA HIS A 3 3.14 -12.02 -15.09
C HIS A 3 2.64 -10.59 -15.06
N LYS A 4 1.74 -10.29 -14.15
CA LYS A 4 1.20 -8.94 -14.03
C LYS A 4 2.24 -7.97 -13.52
N VAL A 5 3.04 -8.38 -12.57
CA VAL A 5 4.13 -7.55 -12.03
C VAL A 5 5.16 -7.26 -13.13
N TYR A 6 5.52 -8.28 -13.89
CA TYR A 6 6.49 -8.16 -14.97
C TYR A 6 6.02 -7.17 -16.03
N ARG A 7 4.75 -7.25 -16.43
CA ARG A 7 4.16 -6.33 -17.41
C ARG A 7 4.20 -4.89 -16.93
N ARG A 8 3.87 -4.67 -15.67
CA ARG A 8 3.86 -3.33 -15.09
C ARG A 8 5.25 -2.71 -15.13
N GLN A 9 6.25 -3.46 -14.75
CA GLN A 9 7.62 -2.98 -14.77
C GLN A 9 8.06 -2.62 -16.19
N ARG A 10 7.67 -3.43 -17.16
CA ARG A 10 8.02 -3.18 -18.55
C ARG A 10 7.39 -1.90 -19.08
N GLN A 11 6.12 -1.67 -18.72
CA GLN A 11 5.43 -0.45 -19.12
C GLN A 11 6.02 0.79 -18.45
N MET A 12 6.40 0.67 -17.20
CA MET A 12 7.07 1.75 -16.48
C MET A 12 8.38 2.14 -17.16
N CYS A 13 9.19 1.16 -17.57
CA CYS A 13 10.44 1.44 -18.25
C CYS A 13 10.22 2.18 -19.57
N ILE A 14 9.19 1.84 -20.33
CA ILE A 14 8.88 2.52 -21.58
C ILE A 14 8.49 3.98 -21.33
N ARG A 15 7.66 4.23 -20.33
CA ARG A 15 7.23 5.58 -19.98
C ARG A 15 8.37 6.43 -19.44
N ASP A 16 9.29 5.80 -18.72
CA ASP A 16 10.43 6.52 -18.14
C ASP A 16 11.32 7.12 -19.20
N ARG A 17 11.38 6.53 -20.39
CA ARG A 17 12.16 7.10 -21.51
C ARG A 17 11.66 8.48 -21.93
N ASP A 18 10.38 8.75 -21.68
CA ASP A 18 9.76 10.02 -22.01
C ASP A 18 9.71 10.98 -20.83
N ASN A 19 10.51 10.72 -19.78
CA ASN A 19 10.53 11.51 -18.56
C ASN A 19 9.22 11.44 -17.78
N ILE A 20 8.51 10.34 -17.92
CA ILE A 20 7.28 10.11 -17.19
C ILE A 20 7.57 9.10 -16.09
N ARG A 21 7.33 9.50 -14.83
CA ARG A 21 7.51 8.60 -13.70
C ARG A 21 6.22 7.85 -13.43
N VAL A 22 6.33 6.57 -13.11
CA VAL A 22 5.19 5.73 -12.79
C VAL A 22 5.51 4.97 -11.49
N ASN A 23 4.72 5.21 -10.47
CA ASN A 23 4.86 4.55 -9.19
C ASN A 23 3.51 3.98 -8.76
N ALA A 24 3.53 3.08 -7.82
CA ALA A 24 2.33 2.46 -7.29
C ALA A 24 2.28 2.61 -5.77
N ILE A 25 1.09 2.61 -5.22
CA ILE A 25 0.89 2.59 -3.77
C ILE A 25 0.15 1.31 -3.43
N SER A 26 0.72 0.55 -2.49
CA SER A 26 0.06 -0.62 -1.92
C SER A 26 -0.50 -0.19 -0.57
N ALA A 27 -1.79 0.11 -0.54
CA ALA A 27 -2.44 0.59 0.66
C ALA A 27 -3.01 -0.56 1.48
N GLY A 28 -2.95 -0.42 2.80
CA GLY A 28 -3.67 -1.30 3.69
C GLY A 28 -5.17 -1.00 3.65
N PRO A 29 -5.96 -1.75 4.41
CA PRO A 29 -7.41 -1.52 4.41
C PRO A 29 -7.74 -0.15 5.00
N VAL A 30 -8.65 0.54 4.35
CA VAL A 30 -9.09 1.87 4.78
C VAL A 30 -10.60 1.82 5.01
N LYS A 31 -11.03 2.32 6.16
CA LYS A 31 -12.44 2.39 6.46
C LYS A 31 -13.09 3.48 5.62
N THR A 32 -13.96 3.08 4.70
CA THR A 32 -14.72 4.00 3.88
C THR A 32 -16.19 3.90 4.26
N LEU A 33 -16.99 4.89 3.86
CA LEU A 33 -18.41 4.87 4.12
C LEU A 33 -19.07 3.64 3.50
N ALA A 34 -18.70 3.30 2.28
CA ALA A 34 -19.28 2.14 1.59
C ALA A 34 -18.90 0.83 2.27
N ALA A 35 -17.68 0.71 2.73
CA ALA A 35 -17.19 -0.53 3.33
C ALA A 35 -17.58 -0.68 4.79
N SER A 36 -17.93 0.39 5.48
CA SER A 36 -18.17 0.38 6.91
C SER A 36 -19.34 -0.52 7.33
N GLY A 37 -20.26 -0.79 6.41
CA GLY A 37 -21.38 -1.68 6.69
C GLY A 37 -21.11 -3.15 6.44
N ILE A 38 -19.95 -3.50 5.94
CA ILE A 38 -19.60 -4.88 5.61
C ILE A 38 -18.93 -5.53 6.82
N LYS A 39 -19.58 -6.55 7.37
CA LYS A 39 -19.10 -7.19 8.59
C LYS A 39 -17.72 -7.82 8.43
N SER A 40 -17.49 -8.52 7.31
CA SER A 40 -16.20 -9.15 7.07
C SER A 40 -15.08 -8.13 6.92
N PHE A 41 -15.39 -6.96 6.39
CA PHE A 41 -14.42 -5.89 6.25
C PHE A 41 -13.99 -5.34 7.62
N ARG A 42 -14.95 -5.23 8.55
CA ARG A 42 -14.62 -4.79 9.90
C ARG A 42 -13.70 -5.76 10.61
N LYS A 43 -13.89 -7.06 10.38
CA LYS A 43 -12.99 -8.07 10.93
C LYS A 43 -11.58 -7.91 10.37
N MET A 44 -11.48 -7.65 9.07
CA MET A 44 -10.20 -7.42 8.43
C MET A 44 -9.50 -6.19 8.98
N LEU A 45 -10.25 -5.12 9.23
CA LEU A 45 -9.70 -3.90 9.82
C LEU A 45 -9.13 -4.18 11.21
N SER A 46 -9.85 -4.91 12.04
CA SER A 46 -9.37 -5.27 13.38
C SER A 46 -8.13 -6.14 13.30
N TYR A 47 -8.14 -7.12 12.42
CA TYR A 47 -7.01 -8.02 12.22
C TYR A 47 -5.75 -7.24 11.85
N ASN A 48 -5.88 -6.34 10.88
CA ASN A 48 -4.74 -5.55 10.44
C ASN A 48 -4.22 -4.61 11.52
N ALA A 49 -5.14 -3.99 12.27
CA ALA A 49 -4.73 -3.08 13.35
C ALA A 49 -3.96 -3.84 14.44
N ASP A 50 -4.42 -5.03 14.79
CA ASP A 50 -3.76 -5.82 15.82
C ASP A 50 -2.37 -6.26 15.43
N ARG A 51 -2.16 -6.54 14.16
CA ARG A 51 -0.90 -7.12 13.70
C ARG A 51 0.08 -6.13 13.14
N SER A 52 -0.37 -4.95 12.80
CA SER A 52 0.53 -3.94 12.23
C SER A 52 1.47 -3.39 13.30
N PRO A 53 2.70 -3.05 12.94
CA PRO A 53 3.63 -2.42 13.87
C PRO A 53 3.10 -1.15 14.52
N LEU A 54 2.35 -0.33 13.77
CA LEU A 54 1.79 0.90 14.32
C LEU A 54 0.51 0.65 15.12
N LYS A 55 0.01 -0.58 15.15
CA LYS A 55 -1.17 -0.97 15.92
C LYS A 55 -2.43 -0.17 15.59
N ARG A 56 -2.54 0.21 14.34
CA ARG A 56 -3.72 0.92 13.84
C ARG A 56 -3.83 0.75 12.34
N ASN A 57 -4.98 1.05 11.81
CA ASN A 57 -5.16 1.12 10.37
C ASN A 57 -4.75 2.50 9.85
N ILE A 58 -4.47 2.56 8.56
CA ILE A 58 -4.18 3.83 7.91
C ILE A 58 -5.47 4.56 7.56
N THR A 59 -5.34 5.83 7.23
CA THR A 59 -6.45 6.65 6.79
C THR A 59 -6.32 6.96 5.30
N SER A 60 -7.43 7.36 4.68
CA SER A 60 -7.40 7.79 3.28
C SER A 60 -6.50 9.01 3.09
N LYS A 61 -6.43 9.87 4.10
CA LYS A 61 -5.54 11.03 4.06
C LYS A 61 -4.08 10.61 3.98
N GLU A 62 -3.71 9.55 4.68
CA GLU A 62 -2.34 9.05 4.64
C GLU A 62 -1.99 8.50 3.26
N VAL A 63 -2.92 7.82 2.61
CA VAL A 63 -2.72 7.37 1.23
C VAL A 63 -2.60 8.57 0.29
N GLY A 64 -3.47 9.57 0.47
CA GLY A 64 -3.42 10.78 -0.33
C GLY A 64 -2.12 11.55 -0.16
N ASN A 65 -1.60 11.62 1.07
CA ASN A 65 -0.33 12.29 1.34
C ASN A 65 0.83 11.58 0.63
N ALA A 66 0.82 10.25 0.64
CA ALA A 66 1.84 9.48 -0.08
C ALA A 66 1.74 9.71 -1.59
N ALA A 67 0.54 9.72 -2.12
CA ALA A 67 0.32 9.99 -3.54
C ALA A 67 0.79 11.40 -3.92
N ALA A 68 0.50 12.38 -3.08
CA ALA A 68 0.93 13.75 -3.32
C ALA A 68 2.46 13.85 -3.36
N PHE A 69 3.14 13.16 -2.45
CA PHE A 69 4.59 13.12 -2.45
C PHE A 69 5.12 12.51 -3.75
N LEU A 70 4.60 11.34 -4.14
CA LEU A 70 5.07 10.65 -5.34
C LEU A 70 4.82 11.45 -6.61
N CYS A 71 3.77 12.25 -6.65
CA CYS A 71 3.45 13.08 -7.81
C CYS A 71 4.17 14.43 -7.82
N SER A 72 4.86 14.76 -6.74
CA SER A 72 5.53 16.05 -6.61
C SER A 72 6.97 15.98 -7.10
N ASP A 73 7.58 17.15 -7.25
CA ASP A 73 8.99 17.25 -7.60
C ASP A 73 9.90 16.70 -6.51
N LEU A 74 9.40 16.58 -5.29
CA LEU A 74 10.16 15.97 -4.20
C LEU A 74 10.51 14.52 -4.49
N ALA A 75 9.72 13.85 -5.33
CA ALA A 75 9.95 12.46 -5.71
C ALA A 75 10.53 12.36 -7.13
N SER A 76 11.20 13.37 -7.60
CA SER A 76 11.68 13.42 -8.99
C SER A 76 12.65 12.30 -9.36
N GLY A 77 13.32 11.73 -8.38
CA GLY A 77 14.23 10.61 -8.60
C GLY A 77 13.59 9.23 -8.41
N ILE A 78 12.28 9.17 -8.22
CA ILE A 78 11.59 7.92 -7.89
C ILE A 78 10.69 7.49 -9.04
N THR A 79 10.96 6.31 -9.60
CA THR A 79 10.09 5.69 -10.59
C THR A 79 10.19 4.18 -10.46
N GLY A 80 9.12 3.47 -10.82
CA GLY A 80 9.08 2.02 -10.72
C GLY A 80 8.95 1.51 -9.30
N GLU A 81 8.61 2.38 -8.35
CA GLU A 81 8.54 2.01 -6.95
C GLU A 81 7.12 1.61 -6.54
N ILE A 82 7.02 0.68 -5.63
CA ILE A 82 5.78 0.33 -4.94
C ILE A 82 5.94 0.78 -3.50
N LEU A 83 5.17 1.79 -3.11
CA LEU A 83 5.24 2.34 -1.77
C LEU A 83 4.11 1.76 -0.92
N TYR A 84 4.50 1.12 0.17
CA TYR A 84 3.52 0.54 1.10
C TYR A 84 3.04 1.59 2.08
N VAL A 85 1.73 1.76 2.15
CA VAL A 85 1.07 2.63 3.13
C VAL A 85 0.10 1.76 3.90
N ASP A 86 0.61 1.02 4.87
CA ASP A 86 -0.16 -0.02 5.56
C ASP A 86 0.18 -0.15 7.05
N ALA A 87 0.72 0.90 7.64
CA ALA A 87 1.14 0.91 9.04
C ALA A 87 2.18 -0.19 9.35
N GLY A 88 2.89 -0.63 8.35
CA GLY A 88 3.93 -1.64 8.48
C GLY A 88 3.45 -3.08 8.36
N PHE A 89 2.18 -3.29 8.05
CA PHE A 89 1.62 -4.65 8.04
C PHE A 89 2.38 -5.62 7.15
N ASN A 90 2.86 -5.17 6.00
CA ASN A 90 3.50 -6.07 5.03
C ASN A 90 4.79 -6.71 5.56
N ILE A 91 5.42 -6.13 6.57
CA ILE A 91 6.65 -6.71 7.12
C ILE A 91 6.38 -7.71 8.26
N THR A 92 5.12 -7.94 8.59
CA THR A 92 4.73 -8.80 9.71
C THR A 92 4.10 -10.11 9.27
N ALA A 93 4.23 -10.46 8.01
CA ALA A 93 3.45 -11.54 7.40
C ALA A 93 3.49 -12.86 8.18
N MET A 94 4.61 -13.19 8.80
CA MET A 94 4.79 -14.46 9.49
C MET A 94 4.81 -14.33 11.02
N GLY A 95 4.67 -13.12 11.52
CA GLY A 95 4.84 -12.88 12.96
C GLY A 95 3.79 -13.50 13.85
N ASP A 96 2.61 -13.67 13.34
CA ASP A 96 1.47 -14.12 14.13
C ASP A 96 1.40 -15.61 14.35
N LEU A 97 2.19 -16.39 13.64
CA LEU A 97 2.20 -17.84 13.83
C LEU A 97 2.67 -18.26 15.21
N THR A 98 3.54 -17.45 15.79
CA THR A 98 4.05 -17.73 17.13
C THR A 98 3.16 -17.21 18.24
N GLU A 99 2.27 -16.31 17.94
CA GLU A 99 1.40 -15.67 18.93
C GLU A 99 0.13 -16.46 19.20
N THR A 100 -0.18 -17.43 18.37
CA THR A 100 -1.37 -18.23 18.54
C THR A 100 -1.20 -19.33 19.58
N ASP A 101 -0.01 -19.51 20.06
CA ASP A 101 0.30 -20.50 21.12
C ASP A 101 -0.05 -19.96 22.55
#